data_aa4a32c71eb174cca073dd719c121477
#
_entry.id   aa4a32c71eb174cca073dd719c121477
#
_cell.length_a   1.000
_cell.length_b   1.000
_cell.length_c   1.000
_cell.angle_alpha   90.00
_cell.angle_beta   90.00
_cell.angle_gamma   90.00
#
_symmetry.space_group_name_H-M   'P 1'
#
loop_
_entity.id
_entity.type
_entity.pdbx_description
1 polymer ?
#
loop_
_entity_poly.entity_id
_entity_poly.type
_entity_poly.pdbx_seq_one_letter_code
_entity_poly.pdbx_strand_id
1 'polypeptide(L)'
;MRKLRRFDDIPTEPGTHSPEFMAHLENCAVVKGGIPAGTVADPLHKHRFDQFYFVLSGATDVQLGTDKVRAQADTLVRIPAGLPHYALNEGADDVVQIEILLPAPVPASGGELIPIKELCPDLQGPPPQNCLTPVQPDGWFSVPGGRLEVQVLANRATGSEHGMISVTRVAPCHTPAGYSLHPFDEFYFVLEGALTVDVAGEVHTATRHDLVVVPAGAPYRAWNAEDRPERHLTIVTPEPPASVPLSEWSIPVEFART
;
A
#
# COMPACT_ATOMS: atom_id res chain seq x y z
N MET A 1 -16.48 -9.29 -4.05
CA MET A 1 -15.15 -9.08 -3.39
C MET A 1 -15.40 -8.63 -1.96
N ARG A 2 -14.62 -9.09 -0.98
CA ARG A 2 -14.72 -8.59 0.40
C ARG A 2 -14.12 -7.18 0.47
N LYS A 3 -14.89 -6.21 0.97
CA LYS A 3 -14.45 -4.80 1.10
C LYS A 3 -13.56 -4.57 2.33
N LEU A 4 -13.65 -5.44 3.34
CA LEU A 4 -12.78 -5.44 4.53
C LEU A 4 -12.03 -6.77 4.63
N ARG A 5 -10.70 -6.70 4.84
CA ARG A 5 -9.83 -7.85 5.10
C ARG A 5 -9.05 -7.59 6.38
N ARG A 6 -9.16 -8.51 7.33
CA ARG A 6 -8.42 -8.45 8.57
C ARG A 6 -7.06 -9.12 8.42
N PHE A 7 -6.03 -8.44 8.87
CA PHE A 7 -4.66 -8.94 8.81
C PHE A 7 -4.51 -10.25 9.61
N ASP A 8 -5.14 -10.32 10.79
CA ASP A 8 -5.06 -11.48 11.66
C ASP A 8 -5.83 -12.70 11.14
N ASP A 9 -6.83 -12.50 10.25
CA ASP A 9 -7.54 -13.61 9.59
C ASP A 9 -6.70 -14.29 8.48
N ILE A 10 -5.55 -13.70 8.11
CA ILE A 10 -4.68 -14.22 7.07
C ILE A 10 -3.60 -15.07 7.73
N PRO A 11 -3.59 -16.40 7.48
CA PRO A 11 -2.61 -17.26 8.10
C PRO A 11 -1.18 -16.89 7.66
N THR A 12 -0.25 -17.01 8.58
CA THR A 12 1.19 -16.97 8.29
C THR A 12 1.81 -18.15 9.00
N GLU A 13 2.63 -18.92 8.31
CA GLU A 13 3.40 -19.99 8.95
C GLU A 13 4.61 -19.37 9.68
N PRO A 14 4.71 -19.52 11.02
CA PRO A 14 5.86 -19.01 11.77
C PRO A 14 7.18 -19.54 11.21
N GLY A 15 8.16 -18.67 11.07
CA GLY A 15 9.49 -19.05 10.59
C GLY A 15 9.61 -19.25 9.08
N THR A 16 8.57 -18.91 8.30
CA THR A 16 8.60 -18.97 6.84
C THR A 16 8.25 -17.61 6.24
N HIS A 17 8.84 -17.33 5.07
CA HIS A 17 8.37 -16.23 4.22
C HIS A 17 7.19 -16.75 3.41
N SER A 18 5.97 -16.48 3.88
CA SER A 18 4.72 -16.89 3.22
C SER A 18 3.91 -15.65 2.85
N PRO A 19 4.04 -15.15 1.62
CA PRO A 19 3.24 -14.02 1.17
C PRO A 19 1.79 -14.44 0.91
N GLU A 20 0.83 -13.80 1.59
CA GLU A 20 -0.59 -14.08 1.44
C GLU A 20 -1.37 -12.86 0.99
N PHE A 21 -2.19 -13.00 -0.05
CA PHE A 21 -2.97 -11.89 -0.59
C PHE A 21 -4.05 -11.41 0.37
N MET A 22 -3.99 -10.13 0.75
CA MET A 22 -5.08 -9.40 1.40
C MET A 22 -6.10 -8.93 0.38
N ALA A 23 -5.64 -8.40 -0.75
CA ALA A 23 -6.48 -8.01 -1.88
C ALA A 23 -5.75 -8.27 -3.20
N HIS A 24 -6.52 -8.54 -4.24
CA HIS A 24 -6.02 -8.71 -5.60
C HIS A 24 -7.07 -8.17 -6.59
N LEU A 25 -6.80 -7.00 -7.17
CA LEU A 25 -7.55 -6.37 -8.24
C LEU A 25 -6.67 -6.29 -9.48
N GLU A 26 -7.22 -5.83 -10.60
CA GLU A 26 -6.50 -5.72 -11.86
C GLU A 26 -5.26 -4.80 -11.75
N ASN A 27 -5.42 -3.67 -11.04
CA ASN A 27 -4.38 -2.65 -10.96
C ASN A 27 -3.51 -2.74 -9.70
N CYS A 28 -3.92 -3.51 -8.70
CA CYS A 28 -3.19 -3.60 -7.42
C CYS A 28 -3.39 -4.94 -6.73
N ALA A 29 -2.31 -5.48 -6.21
CA ALA A 29 -2.39 -6.52 -5.19
C ALA A 29 -1.71 -6.03 -3.90
N VAL A 30 -2.35 -6.33 -2.76
CA VAL A 30 -1.79 -6.08 -1.42
C VAL A 30 -1.58 -7.43 -0.74
N VAL A 31 -0.37 -7.63 -0.24
CA VAL A 31 0.09 -8.92 0.31
C VAL A 31 0.54 -8.71 1.74
N LYS A 32 0.14 -9.60 2.63
CA LYS A 32 0.75 -9.72 3.96
C LYS A 32 2.06 -10.46 3.83
N GLY A 33 3.16 -9.87 4.28
CA GLY A 33 4.49 -10.45 4.25
C GLY A 33 5.20 -10.36 5.59
N GLY A 34 6.19 -11.22 5.75
CA GLY A 34 7.07 -11.20 6.90
C GLY A 34 8.37 -11.92 6.59
N ILE A 35 9.46 -11.52 7.25
CA ILE A 35 10.77 -12.13 7.10
C ILE A 35 11.26 -12.54 8.49
N PRO A 36 11.35 -13.85 8.78
CA PRO A 36 11.84 -14.31 10.06
C PRO A 36 13.28 -13.85 10.33
N ALA A 37 13.61 -13.67 11.62
CA ALA A 37 14.93 -13.26 12.06
C ALA A 37 16.03 -14.17 11.47
N GLY A 38 17.10 -13.56 10.95
CA GLY A 38 18.26 -14.27 10.40
C GLY A 38 18.01 -14.99 9.07
N THR A 39 16.93 -14.68 8.34
CA THR A 39 16.59 -15.37 7.09
C THR A 39 16.62 -14.46 5.87
N VAL A 40 16.68 -15.09 4.69
CA VAL A 40 16.50 -14.44 3.38
C VAL A 40 15.12 -14.81 2.87
N ALA A 41 14.33 -13.82 2.48
CA ALA A 41 12.97 -14.04 2.00
C ALA A 41 12.92 -14.84 0.70
N ASP A 42 13.73 -14.43 -0.27
CA ASP A 42 13.76 -15.01 -1.62
C ASP A 42 15.19 -14.99 -2.21
N PRO A 43 15.49 -15.85 -3.17
CA PRO A 43 16.71 -15.71 -3.96
C PRO A 43 16.67 -14.44 -4.81
N LEU A 44 17.82 -14.04 -5.36
CA LEU A 44 17.92 -12.89 -6.27
C LEU A 44 16.98 -13.06 -7.47
N HIS A 45 16.07 -12.10 -7.64
CA HIS A 45 15.04 -12.13 -8.69
C HIS A 45 14.63 -10.72 -9.10
N LYS A 46 13.75 -10.62 -10.11
CA LYS A 46 13.10 -9.40 -10.58
C LYS A 46 11.64 -9.67 -10.91
N HIS A 47 10.85 -8.60 -10.99
CA HIS A 47 9.44 -8.61 -11.40
C HIS A 47 9.21 -7.75 -12.64
N ARG A 48 8.06 -7.94 -13.31
CA ARG A 48 7.57 -7.10 -14.41
C ARG A 48 6.64 -5.97 -13.95
N PHE A 49 6.47 -5.82 -12.65
CA PHE A 49 5.64 -4.81 -11.97
C PHE A 49 6.47 -4.11 -10.89
N ASP A 50 6.03 -2.94 -10.48
CA ASP A 50 6.60 -2.28 -9.31
C ASP A 50 6.15 -3.00 -8.04
N GLN A 51 7.10 -3.27 -7.14
CA GLN A 51 6.82 -3.82 -5.82
C GLN A 51 7.21 -2.80 -4.76
N PHE A 52 6.39 -2.71 -3.71
CA PHE A 52 6.67 -1.86 -2.56
C PHE A 52 6.57 -2.68 -1.29
N TYR A 53 7.51 -2.44 -0.36
CA TYR A 53 7.40 -2.91 1.01
C TYR A 53 7.09 -1.72 1.91
N PHE A 54 6.04 -1.82 2.71
CA PHE A 54 5.83 -0.91 3.82
C PHE A 54 6.06 -1.67 5.12
N VAL A 55 7.12 -1.32 5.85
CA VAL A 55 7.53 -2.04 7.06
C VAL A 55 6.65 -1.61 8.23
N LEU A 56 5.99 -2.57 8.87
CA LEU A 56 5.10 -2.38 10.01
C LEU A 56 5.82 -2.54 11.34
N SER A 57 6.77 -3.49 11.41
CA SER A 57 7.61 -3.72 12.58
C SER A 57 8.91 -4.42 12.20
N GLY A 58 9.94 -4.26 13.03
CA GLY A 58 11.28 -4.74 12.75
C GLY A 58 12.04 -3.86 11.76
N ALA A 59 13.04 -4.43 11.11
CA ALA A 59 13.81 -3.77 10.07
C ALA A 59 14.24 -4.77 9.00
N THR A 60 13.89 -4.50 7.74
CA THR A 60 14.29 -5.32 6.59
C THR A 60 15.51 -4.72 5.90
N ASP A 61 16.43 -5.56 5.48
CA ASP A 61 17.51 -5.21 4.58
C ASP A 61 17.11 -5.64 3.17
N VAL A 62 17.16 -4.72 2.21
CA VAL A 62 16.79 -5.01 0.82
C VAL A 62 17.98 -4.74 -0.08
N GLN A 63 18.41 -5.76 -0.81
CA GLN A 63 19.35 -5.59 -1.91
C GLN A 63 18.57 -5.09 -3.13
N LEU A 64 18.92 -3.93 -3.62
CA LEU A 64 18.31 -3.27 -4.79
C LEU A 64 19.40 -3.05 -5.83
N GLY A 65 19.47 -3.87 -6.87
CA GLY A 65 20.62 -3.86 -7.75
C GLY A 65 21.91 -4.00 -6.93
N THR A 66 22.89 -3.13 -7.15
CA THR A 66 24.19 -3.18 -6.42
C THR A 66 24.15 -2.56 -5.03
N ASP A 67 23.06 -1.88 -4.65
CA ASP A 67 22.97 -1.16 -3.38
C ASP A 67 22.13 -1.95 -2.36
N LYS A 68 22.58 -1.93 -1.10
CA LYS A 68 21.81 -2.48 0.02
C LYS A 68 21.23 -1.34 0.85
N VAL A 69 19.94 -1.37 1.07
CA VAL A 69 19.22 -0.41 1.90
C VAL A 69 18.61 -1.10 3.12
N ARG A 70 18.53 -0.39 4.24
CA ARG A 70 17.86 -0.86 5.45
C ARG A 70 16.62 -0.01 5.71
N ALA A 71 15.46 -0.64 5.75
CA ALA A 71 14.18 -0.03 6.04
C ALA A 71 13.68 -0.45 7.43
N GLN A 72 13.39 0.53 8.27
CA GLN A 72 12.76 0.35 9.58
C GLN A 72 11.24 0.50 9.48
N ALA A 73 10.53 0.27 10.58
CA ALA A 73 9.10 0.54 10.65
C ALA A 73 8.76 1.96 10.15
N ASP A 74 7.58 2.13 9.56
CA ASP A 74 7.14 3.36 8.90
C ASP A 74 8.03 3.81 7.72
N THR A 75 8.59 2.85 6.99
CA THR A 75 9.39 3.14 5.78
C THR A 75 8.81 2.40 4.58
N LEU A 76 8.65 3.11 3.46
CA LEU A 76 8.32 2.53 2.16
C LEU A 76 9.61 2.24 1.39
N VAL A 77 9.78 1.01 0.92
CA VAL A 77 10.80 0.61 -0.06
C VAL A 77 10.13 0.44 -1.40
N ARG A 78 10.60 1.13 -2.43
CA ARG A 78 10.14 0.97 -3.82
C ARG A 78 11.13 0.12 -4.59
N ILE A 79 10.66 -0.91 -5.23
CA ILE A 79 11.39 -1.83 -6.08
C ILE A 79 10.82 -1.73 -7.49
N PRO A 80 11.44 -0.95 -8.39
CA PRO A 80 10.94 -0.77 -9.75
C PRO A 80 10.91 -2.08 -10.54
N ALA A 81 9.97 -2.18 -11.48
CA ALA A 81 9.91 -3.28 -12.42
C ALA A 81 11.27 -3.52 -13.10
N GLY A 82 11.68 -4.78 -13.18
CA GLY A 82 12.94 -5.19 -13.81
C GLY A 82 14.20 -5.04 -12.94
N LEU A 83 14.14 -4.40 -11.77
CA LEU A 83 15.30 -4.25 -10.89
C LEU A 83 15.57 -5.57 -10.16
N PRO A 84 16.78 -6.19 -10.30
CA PRO A 84 17.16 -7.35 -9.52
C PRO A 84 17.25 -7.01 -8.04
N HIS A 85 16.60 -7.82 -7.20
CA HIS A 85 16.53 -7.59 -5.76
C HIS A 85 16.31 -8.88 -4.96
N TYR A 86 16.55 -8.79 -3.67
CA TYR A 86 16.09 -9.73 -2.65
C TYR A 86 16.00 -9.03 -1.31
N ALA A 87 15.16 -9.55 -0.42
CA ALA A 87 15.00 -9.05 0.93
C ALA A 87 15.54 -10.05 1.96
N LEU A 88 16.09 -9.54 3.05
CA LEU A 88 16.63 -10.34 4.13
C LEU A 88 16.42 -9.63 5.48
N ASN A 89 16.43 -10.40 6.53
CA ASN A 89 16.36 -9.91 7.88
C ASN A 89 17.62 -10.33 8.64
N GLU A 90 18.56 -9.40 8.80
CA GLU A 90 19.79 -9.60 9.60
C GLU A 90 19.59 -9.27 11.08
N GLY A 91 18.37 -8.89 11.48
CA GLY A 91 18.02 -8.57 12.88
C GLY A 91 17.72 -9.78 13.74
N ALA A 92 17.45 -9.51 15.02
CA ALA A 92 17.07 -10.53 16.00
C ALA A 92 15.56 -10.75 16.11
N ASP A 93 14.75 -9.82 15.61
CA ASP A 93 13.29 -9.84 15.64
C ASP A 93 12.72 -10.05 14.24
N ASP A 94 11.57 -10.69 14.14
CA ASP A 94 10.87 -10.87 12.88
C ASP A 94 10.43 -9.54 12.27
N VAL A 95 10.54 -9.43 10.95
CA VAL A 95 9.97 -8.30 10.18
C VAL A 95 8.53 -8.63 9.83
N VAL A 96 7.65 -7.65 10.05
CA VAL A 96 6.29 -7.66 9.53
C VAL A 96 6.12 -6.50 8.56
N GLN A 97 5.61 -6.78 7.38
CA GLN A 97 5.41 -5.78 6.31
C GLN A 97 4.18 -6.10 5.50
N ILE A 98 3.68 -5.10 4.78
CA ILE A 98 2.80 -5.33 3.64
C ILE A 98 3.59 -5.09 2.36
N GLU A 99 3.23 -5.85 1.34
CA GLU A 99 3.76 -5.70 -0.01
C GLU A 99 2.64 -5.20 -0.91
N ILE A 100 2.96 -4.23 -1.77
CA ILE A 100 2.04 -3.64 -2.72
C ILE A 100 2.62 -3.87 -4.11
N LEU A 101 1.85 -4.48 -5.00
CA LEU A 101 2.26 -4.85 -6.35
C LEU A 101 1.45 -4.02 -7.36
N LEU A 102 2.11 -3.22 -8.19
CA LEU A 102 1.50 -2.28 -9.13
C LEU A 102 2.11 -2.40 -10.54
N PRO A 103 1.34 -2.75 -11.60
CA PRO A 103 0.01 -3.33 -11.49
C PRO A 103 0.04 -4.71 -10.86
N ALA A 104 -1.10 -5.24 -10.46
CA ALA A 104 -1.17 -6.58 -9.91
C ALA A 104 -0.67 -7.62 -10.92
N PRO A 105 0.09 -8.63 -10.48
CA PRO A 105 0.47 -9.73 -11.36
C PRO A 105 -0.77 -10.50 -11.80
N VAL A 106 -0.97 -10.63 -13.10
CA VAL A 106 -2.08 -11.38 -13.68
C VAL A 106 -1.56 -12.59 -14.44
N PRO A 107 -2.28 -13.73 -14.45
CA PRO A 107 -1.96 -14.84 -15.34
C PRO A 107 -2.02 -14.38 -16.82
N ALA A 108 -1.11 -14.87 -17.65
CA ALA A 108 -1.17 -14.64 -19.08
C ALA A 108 -2.52 -15.09 -19.67
N SER A 109 -3.01 -14.37 -20.66
CA SER A 109 -4.15 -14.82 -21.46
C SER A 109 -3.83 -16.16 -22.13
N GLY A 110 -4.54 -17.22 -21.76
CA GLY A 110 -4.28 -18.58 -22.25
C GLY A 110 -3.94 -19.60 -21.17
N GLY A 111 -3.90 -19.20 -19.90
CA GLY A 111 -3.68 -20.11 -18.77
C GLY A 111 -2.21 -20.47 -18.51
N GLU A 112 -1.27 -19.87 -19.26
CA GLU A 112 0.15 -19.95 -18.90
C GLU A 112 0.42 -19.01 -17.71
N LEU A 113 0.93 -19.58 -16.62
CA LEU A 113 1.41 -18.80 -15.46
C LEU A 113 2.68 -18.07 -15.89
N ILE A 114 2.62 -16.75 -16.04
CA ILE A 114 3.82 -15.94 -16.10
C ILE A 114 4.46 -16.02 -14.70
N PRO A 115 5.73 -16.41 -14.59
CA PRO A 115 6.39 -16.41 -13.29
C PRO A 115 6.31 -15.01 -12.66
N ILE A 116 5.77 -14.93 -11.45
CA ILE A 116 5.76 -13.68 -10.68
C ILE A 116 7.21 -13.21 -10.45
N LYS A 117 8.13 -14.16 -10.26
CA LYS A 117 9.55 -13.92 -10.01
C LYS A 117 10.38 -14.50 -11.14
N GLU A 118 11.25 -13.69 -11.72
CA GLU A 118 12.26 -14.11 -12.70
C GLU A 118 13.62 -14.13 -11.99
N LEU A 119 14.23 -15.32 -11.83
CA LEU A 119 15.56 -15.45 -11.21
C LEU A 119 16.62 -14.71 -12.02
N CYS A 120 17.54 -14.06 -11.34
CA CYS A 120 18.62 -13.29 -11.92
C CYS A 120 19.99 -13.89 -11.57
N PRO A 121 20.96 -13.88 -12.50
CA PRO A 121 22.31 -14.32 -12.21
C PRO A 121 23.17 -13.28 -11.48
N ASP A 122 22.85 -12.00 -11.62
CA ASP A 122 23.62 -10.86 -11.09
C ASP A 122 22.76 -9.64 -10.72
N LEU A 123 23.36 -8.66 -10.06
CA LEU A 123 22.71 -7.49 -9.48
C LEU A 123 22.45 -6.31 -10.44
N GLN A 124 23.04 -6.26 -11.61
CA GLN A 124 22.77 -5.28 -12.69
C GLN A 124 22.80 -3.79 -12.34
N GLY A 125 23.70 -3.31 -11.52
CA GLY A 125 23.87 -1.87 -11.26
C GLY A 125 22.99 -1.30 -10.13
N PRO A 126 23.14 0.02 -9.83
CA PRO A 126 22.46 0.64 -8.70
C PRO A 126 20.97 0.88 -8.97
N PRO A 127 20.16 0.99 -7.91
CA PRO A 127 18.75 1.35 -8.06
C PRO A 127 18.60 2.82 -8.49
N PRO A 128 17.45 3.20 -9.07
CA PRO A 128 17.14 4.60 -9.27
C PRO A 128 16.94 5.32 -7.92
N GLN A 129 16.91 6.67 -7.97
CA GLN A 129 16.64 7.48 -6.78
C GLN A 129 15.26 7.19 -6.19
N ASN A 130 15.05 7.57 -4.94
CA ASN A 130 13.77 7.46 -4.23
C ASN A 130 13.24 6.02 -4.06
N CYS A 131 14.15 5.06 -3.88
CA CYS A 131 13.77 3.68 -3.55
C CYS A 131 13.55 3.45 -2.04
N LEU A 132 13.86 4.43 -1.18
CA LEU A 132 13.66 4.37 0.27
C LEU A 132 13.02 5.68 0.75
N THR A 133 11.80 5.61 1.29
CA THR A 133 11.03 6.78 1.73
C THR A 133 10.46 6.54 3.12
N PRO A 134 11.15 6.98 4.19
CA PRO A 134 10.59 6.92 5.54
C PRO A 134 9.49 7.96 5.72
N VAL A 135 8.49 7.66 6.54
CA VAL A 135 7.51 8.65 7.00
C VAL A 135 8.24 9.68 7.85
N GLN A 136 8.14 10.96 7.47
CA GLN A 136 8.82 12.06 8.12
C GLN A 136 7.94 12.75 9.17
N PRO A 137 8.49 13.25 10.27
CA PRO A 137 7.73 14.04 11.24
C PRO A 137 7.07 15.28 10.61
N ASP A 138 7.76 15.92 9.66
CA ASP A 138 7.43 17.25 9.13
C ASP A 138 6.92 17.23 7.67
N GLY A 139 6.76 16.07 7.05
CA GLY A 139 6.39 15.93 5.62
C GLY A 139 4.90 16.03 5.31
N TRP A 140 4.08 16.58 6.22
CA TRP A 140 2.63 16.56 6.12
C TRP A 140 2.06 17.82 5.48
N PHE A 141 1.10 17.66 4.58
CA PHE A 141 0.30 18.76 4.08
C PHE A 141 -1.18 18.55 4.44
N SER A 142 -1.82 19.64 4.86
CA SER A 142 -3.25 19.62 5.21
C SER A 142 -4.10 19.72 3.96
N VAL A 143 -5.06 18.81 3.82
CA VAL A 143 -6.09 18.89 2.77
C VAL A 143 -7.07 20.02 3.14
N PRO A 144 -7.60 20.80 2.15
CA PRO A 144 -8.60 21.83 2.42
C PRO A 144 -9.76 21.30 3.28
N GLY A 145 -10.08 22.03 4.36
CA GLY A 145 -11.00 21.56 5.40
C GLY A 145 -10.32 21.16 6.72
N GLY A 146 -8.98 21.01 6.73
CA GLY A 146 -8.13 20.98 7.93
C GLY A 146 -8.27 19.73 8.81
N ARG A 147 -8.88 18.66 8.31
CA ARG A 147 -9.12 17.42 9.08
C ARG A 147 -8.36 16.20 8.56
N LEU A 148 -7.72 16.35 7.42
CA LEU A 148 -6.85 15.35 6.81
C LEU A 148 -5.47 15.94 6.61
N GLU A 149 -4.45 15.19 7.00
CA GLU A 149 -3.05 15.47 6.69
C GLU A 149 -2.50 14.29 5.91
N VAL A 150 -1.77 14.58 4.85
CA VAL A 150 -1.25 13.56 3.92
C VAL A 150 0.25 13.74 3.76
N GLN A 151 0.98 12.64 3.71
CA GLN A 151 2.37 12.59 3.30
C GLN A 151 2.51 11.57 2.15
N VAL A 152 2.84 12.05 0.97
CA VAL A 152 3.08 11.19 -0.19
C VAL A 152 4.44 10.51 -0.06
N LEU A 153 4.47 9.19 -0.16
CA LEU A 153 5.67 8.37 -0.09
C LEU A 153 6.16 7.94 -1.47
N ALA A 154 5.23 7.66 -2.39
CA ALA A 154 5.53 7.34 -3.78
C ALA A 154 4.41 7.82 -4.70
N ASN A 155 4.77 8.36 -5.85
CA ASN A 155 3.86 8.76 -6.92
C ASN A 155 4.62 8.85 -8.24
N ARG A 156 3.96 9.29 -9.31
CA ARG A 156 4.59 9.46 -10.63
C ARG A 156 5.81 10.38 -10.61
N ALA A 157 5.80 11.44 -9.81
CA ALA A 157 6.95 12.36 -9.70
C ALA A 157 8.16 11.71 -9.03
N THR A 158 7.96 10.66 -8.22
CA THR A 158 9.03 9.89 -7.58
C THR A 158 9.36 8.58 -8.31
N GLY A 159 8.73 8.35 -9.48
CA GLY A 159 8.97 7.20 -10.35
C GLY A 159 8.03 6.00 -10.12
N SER A 160 6.95 6.15 -9.37
CA SER A 160 5.85 5.16 -9.29
C SER A 160 4.85 5.47 -10.41
N GLU A 161 4.91 4.74 -11.53
CA GLU A 161 4.09 5.05 -12.71
C GLU A 161 2.65 4.55 -12.61
N HIS A 162 2.41 3.54 -11.78
CA HIS A 162 1.15 2.80 -11.73
C HIS A 162 0.24 3.19 -10.57
N GLY A 163 0.73 3.94 -9.59
CA GLY A 163 -0.08 4.37 -8.46
C GLY A 163 0.62 5.32 -7.50
N MET A 164 -0.16 5.91 -6.62
CA MET A 164 0.31 6.75 -5.52
C MET A 164 0.16 5.99 -4.20
N ILE A 165 1.16 6.10 -3.36
CA ILE A 165 1.16 5.58 -1.98
C ILE A 165 1.44 6.75 -1.05
N SER A 166 0.57 6.93 -0.06
CA SER A 166 0.69 7.98 0.95
C SER A 166 0.31 7.47 2.33
N VAL A 167 0.75 8.16 3.37
CA VAL A 167 0.18 8.03 4.71
C VAL A 167 -0.76 9.18 4.95
N THR A 168 -1.95 8.89 5.45
CA THR A 168 -3.00 9.86 5.79
C THR A 168 -3.25 9.83 7.29
N ARG A 169 -3.43 11.01 7.89
CA ARG A 169 -3.94 11.19 9.26
C ARG A 169 -5.33 11.78 9.20
N VAL A 170 -6.25 11.22 9.97
CA VAL A 170 -7.62 11.72 10.10
C VAL A 170 -7.84 12.23 11.51
N ALA A 171 -8.22 13.49 11.63
CA ALA A 171 -8.49 14.12 12.93
C ALA A 171 -9.60 13.38 13.70
N PRO A 172 -9.61 13.45 15.04
CA PRO A 172 -10.66 12.87 15.86
C PRO A 172 -12.05 13.37 15.52
N CYS A 173 -13.07 12.53 15.72
CA CYS A 173 -14.49 12.86 15.57
C CYS A 173 -14.81 13.51 14.22
N HIS A 174 -14.12 13.08 13.16
CA HIS A 174 -14.35 13.57 11.81
C HIS A 174 -15.39 12.72 11.10
N THR A 175 -16.44 13.35 10.58
CA THR A 175 -17.44 12.71 9.72
C THR A 175 -17.55 13.54 8.43
N PRO A 176 -17.37 12.96 7.25
CA PRO A 176 -17.52 13.67 5.99
C PRO A 176 -18.98 14.04 5.73
N ALA A 177 -19.19 15.14 5.00
CA ALA A 177 -20.53 15.69 4.75
C ALA A 177 -21.38 14.86 3.77
N GLY A 178 -20.77 14.00 2.95
CA GLY A 178 -21.45 13.25 1.90
C GLY A 178 -20.63 12.07 1.38
N TYR A 179 -21.15 11.45 0.34
CA TYR A 179 -20.45 10.41 -0.39
C TYR A 179 -19.66 11.01 -1.54
N SER A 180 -18.59 10.33 -1.91
CA SER A 180 -17.78 10.59 -3.10
C SER A 180 -17.63 9.32 -3.91
N LEU A 181 -17.26 9.45 -5.17
CA LEU A 181 -16.74 8.37 -6.00
C LEU A 181 -15.53 8.84 -6.79
N HIS A 182 -14.69 7.92 -7.20
CA HIS A 182 -13.54 8.19 -8.05
C HIS A 182 -13.35 7.11 -9.12
N PRO A 183 -12.64 7.42 -10.22
CA PRO A 183 -12.46 6.50 -11.34
C PRO A 183 -11.24 5.55 -11.17
N PHE A 184 -10.73 5.40 -9.97
CA PHE A 184 -9.58 4.56 -9.61
C PHE A 184 -9.91 3.69 -8.40
N ASP A 185 -9.16 2.62 -8.21
CA ASP A 185 -9.22 1.81 -6.99
C ASP A 185 -8.47 2.51 -5.86
N GLU A 186 -9.03 2.49 -4.66
CA GLU A 186 -8.40 3.04 -3.47
C GLU A 186 -8.39 2.00 -2.35
N PHE A 187 -7.29 1.95 -1.61
CA PHE A 187 -7.10 1.00 -0.52
C PHE A 187 -6.67 1.78 0.72
N TYR A 188 -7.27 1.45 1.86
CA TYR A 188 -6.89 1.98 3.17
C TYR A 188 -6.36 0.86 4.05
N PHE A 189 -5.10 0.89 4.38
CA PHE A 189 -4.49 -0.03 5.34
C PHE A 189 -4.25 0.73 6.66
N VAL A 190 -5.01 0.37 7.70
CA VAL A 190 -4.98 1.10 8.98
C VAL A 190 -3.69 0.81 9.73
N LEU A 191 -2.95 1.85 10.07
CA LEU A 191 -1.70 1.79 10.83
C LEU A 191 -1.93 2.03 12.33
N GLU A 192 -2.85 2.98 12.66
CA GLU A 192 -3.17 3.35 14.03
C GLU A 192 -4.63 3.80 14.13
N GLY A 193 -5.26 3.52 15.27
CA GLY A 193 -6.66 3.90 15.52
C GLY A 193 -7.66 3.02 14.79
N ALA A 194 -8.79 3.61 14.38
CA ALA A 194 -9.83 2.93 13.64
C ALA A 194 -10.45 3.87 12.59
N LEU A 195 -10.59 3.37 11.37
CA LEU A 195 -11.22 4.04 10.24
C LEU A 195 -12.58 3.40 9.95
N THR A 196 -13.64 4.19 9.97
CA THR A 196 -14.94 3.72 9.50
C THR A 196 -15.13 4.11 8.05
N VAL A 197 -15.50 3.15 7.21
CA VAL A 197 -15.70 3.34 5.77
C VAL A 197 -17.04 2.73 5.37
N ASP A 198 -17.85 3.54 4.70
CA ASP A 198 -19.09 3.10 4.05
C ASP A 198 -18.81 2.99 2.55
N VAL A 199 -18.86 1.79 2.01
CA VAL A 199 -18.65 1.52 0.59
C VAL A 199 -19.93 0.97 -0.01
N ALA A 200 -20.61 1.76 -0.84
CA ALA A 200 -21.86 1.42 -1.50
C ALA A 200 -22.96 0.95 -0.50
N GLY A 201 -23.07 1.60 0.66
CA GLY A 201 -24.05 1.32 1.69
C GLY A 201 -23.66 0.22 2.69
N GLU A 202 -22.49 -0.38 2.55
CA GLU A 202 -21.94 -1.32 3.54
C GLU A 202 -20.92 -0.62 4.43
N VAL A 203 -21.25 -0.48 5.71
CA VAL A 203 -20.40 0.19 6.70
C VAL A 203 -19.44 -0.82 7.35
N HIS A 204 -18.17 -0.50 7.32
CA HIS A 204 -17.09 -1.27 7.93
C HIS A 204 -16.29 -0.40 8.88
N THR A 205 -15.90 -0.94 10.03
CA THR A 205 -14.88 -0.33 10.89
C THR A 205 -13.62 -1.18 10.81
N ALA A 206 -12.59 -0.59 10.22
CA ALA A 206 -11.27 -1.17 10.14
C ALA A 206 -10.42 -0.70 11.31
N THR A 207 -9.71 -1.61 11.92
CA THR A 207 -8.78 -1.37 13.02
C THR A 207 -7.35 -1.61 12.54
N ARG A 208 -6.39 -1.44 13.42
CA ARG A 208 -4.97 -1.59 13.08
C ARG A 208 -4.70 -2.85 12.26
N HIS A 209 -4.02 -2.65 11.13
CA HIS A 209 -3.62 -3.65 10.13
C HIS A 209 -4.77 -4.24 9.29
N ASP A 210 -6.01 -3.76 9.47
CA ASP A 210 -7.08 -4.11 8.55
C ASP A 210 -6.95 -3.34 7.22
N LEU A 211 -7.34 -3.98 6.12
CA LEU A 211 -7.38 -3.40 4.77
C LEU A 211 -8.82 -3.21 4.31
N VAL A 212 -9.16 -1.98 3.91
CA VAL A 212 -10.43 -1.67 3.22
C VAL A 212 -10.14 -1.43 1.75
N VAL A 213 -11.01 -1.94 0.89
CA VAL A 213 -10.93 -1.75 -0.56
C VAL A 213 -12.15 -0.95 -1.02
N VAL A 214 -11.88 0.16 -1.69
CA VAL A 214 -12.87 1.01 -2.37
C VAL A 214 -12.65 0.89 -3.88
N PRO A 215 -13.45 0.08 -4.58
CA PRO A 215 -13.29 -0.09 -6.03
C PRO A 215 -13.65 1.19 -6.79
N ALA A 216 -13.03 1.37 -7.95
CA ALA A 216 -13.38 2.42 -8.89
C ALA A 216 -14.90 2.50 -9.15
N GLY A 217 -15.47 3.70 -9.11
CA GLY A 217 -16.89 3.96 -9.33
C GLY A 217 -17.82 3.56 -8.18
N ALA A 218 -17.31 3.00 -7.09
CA ALA A 218 -18.13 2.73 -5.90
C ALA A 218 -18.33 4.01 -5.09
N PRO A 219 -19.59 4.41 -4.76
CA PRO A 219 -19.81 5.52 -3.84
C PRO A 219 -19.31 5.15 -2.45
N TYR A 220 -18.55 6.03 -1.83
CA TYR A 220 -17.97 5.78 -0.52
C TYR A 220 -17.89 7.05 0.32
N ARG A 221 -17.68 6.87 1.60
CA ARG A 221 -17.24 7.88 2.56
C ARG A 221 -16.41 7.22 3.65
N ALA A 222 -15.39 7.93 4.13
CA ALA A 222 -14.53 7.45 5.21
C ALA A 222 -14.45 8.50 6.31
N TRP A 223 -14.41 8.07 7.58
CA TRP A 223 -14.33 8.97 8.71
C TRP A 223 -13.69 8.30 9.93
N ASN A 224 -13.17 9.13 10.80
CA ASN A 224 -12.69 8.72 12.11
C ASN A 224 -13.78 9.04 13.16
N ALA A 225 -14.46 8.00 13.65
CA ALA A 225 -15.47 8.12 14.68
C ALA A 225 -14.90 8.20 16.11
N GLU A 226 -13.60 7.89 16.26
CA GLU A 226 -12.92 7.84 17.55
C GLU A 226 -12.53 9.26 18.05
N ASP A 227 -12.26 9.39 19.35
CA ASP A 227 -11.80 10.62 20.01
C ASP A 227 -10.28 10.86 19.92
N ARG A 228 -9.56 9.97 19.23
CA ARG A 228 -8.12 10.02 18.96
C ARG A 228 -7.84 10.03 17.45
N PRO A 229 -6.68 10.56 17.02
CA PRO A 229 -6.31 10.51 15.60
C PRO A 229 -6.24 9.08 15.07
N GLU A 230 -6.61 8.92 13.82
CA GLU A 230 -6.43 7.71 13.04
C GLU A 230 -5.32 7.92 12.00
N ARG A 231 -4.58 6.87 11.66
CA ARG A 231 -3.55 6.88 10.62
C ARG A 231 -3.64 5.64 9.76
N HIS A 232 -3.65 5.82 8.45
CA HIS A 232 -3.65 4.72 7.48
C HIS A 232 -2.73 4.99 6.30
N LEU A 233 -2.30 3.92 5.64
CA LEU A 233 -1.68 3.97 4.33
C LEU A 233 -2.80 4.03 3.29
N THR A 234 -2.71 4.99 2.36
CA THR A 234 -3.61 5.12 1.21
C THR A 234 -2.87 4.67 -0.04
N ILE A 235 -3.48 3.79 -0.84
CA ILE A 235 -2.98 3.37 -2.15
C ILE A 235 -4.03 3.76 -3.17
N VAL A 236 -3.64 4.54 -4.18
CA VAL A 236 -4.50 4.99 -5.29
C VAL A 236 -3.95 4.41 -6.59
N THR A 237 -4.77 3.67 -7.35
CA THR A 237 -4.32 3.06 -8.59
C THR A 237 -5.45 2.89 -9.63
N PRO A 238 -5.23 3.30 -10.91
CA PRO A 238 -4.08 4.08 -11.36
C PRO A 238 -4.08 5.48 -10.77
N GLU A 239 -2.89 6.05 -10.57
CA GLU A 239 -2.79 7.46 -10.16
C GLU A 239 -3.39 8.36 -11.25
N PRO A 240 -4.31 9.29 -10.92
CA PRO A 240 -4.84 10.24 -11.87
C PRO A 240 -3.73 11.05 -12.57
N PRO A 241 -3.93 11.49 -13.85
CA PRO A 241 -2.96 12.31 -14.53
C PRO A 241 -2.62 13.58 -13.75
N ALA A 242 -1.37 14.04 -13.82
CA ALA A 242 -0.91 15.26 -13.12
C ALA A 242 -1.68 16.55 -13.57
N SER A 243 -2.37 16.51 -14.71
CA SER A 243 -3.24 17.59 -15.18
C SER A 243 -4.58 17.66 -14.44
N VAL A 244 -4.96 16.63 -13.69
CA VAL A 244 -6.18 16.60 -12.88
C VAL A 244 -5.84 17.06 -11.46
N PRO A 245 -6.36 18.20 -11.01
CA PRO A 245 -6.09 18.70 -9.66
C PRO A 245 -6.70 17.75 -8.60
N LEU A 246 -6.06 17.67 -7.44
CA LEU A 246 -6.48 16.79 -6.35
C LEU A 246 -7.95 16.99 -5.94
N SER A 247 -8.45 18.25 -6.05
CA SER A 247 -9.87 18.59 -5.77
C SER A 247 -10.87 17.95 -6.73
N GLU A 248 -10.41 17.43 -7.87
CA GLU A 248 -11.23 16.77 -8.89
C GLU A 248 -11.06 15.24 -8.90
N TRP A 249 -10.24 14.70 -7.99
CA TRP A 249 -10.05 13.25 -7.87
C TRP A 249 -11.31 12.53 -7.36
N SER A 250 -12.13 13.25 -6.57
CA SER A 250 -13.38 12.72 -6.02
C SER A 250 -14.58 13.51 -6.53
N ILE A 251 -15.61 12.80 -6.97
CA ILE A 251 -16.87 13.39 -7.45
C ILE A 251 -17.89 13.24 -6.32
N PRO A 252 -18.45 14.35 -5.79
CA PRO A 252 -19.53 14.27 -4.79
C PRO A 252 -20.74 13.51 -5.34
N VAL A 253 -21.35 12.67 -4.52
CA VAL A 253 -22.56 11.92 -4.88
C VAL A 253 -23.72 12.38 -4.00
N GLU A 254 -24.79 12.84 -4.62
CA GLU A 254 -26.06 13.10 -3.95
C GLU A 254 -27.02 11.94 -4.19
N PHE A 255 -27.42 11.27 -3.13
CA PHE A 255 -28.52 10.31 -3.24
C PHE A 255 -29.85 11.06 -3.20
N ALA A 256 -30.74 10.76 -4.16
CA ALA A 256 -32.09 11.29 -4.11
C ALA A 256 -32.74 10.87 -2.77
N ARG A 257 -33.19 11.85 -1.99
CA ARG A 257 -34.00 11.57 -0.80
C ARG A 257 -35.31 10.98 -1.29
N THR A 258 -35.50 9.69 -1.09
CA THR A 258 -36.81 9.03 -1.29
C THR A 258 -37.76 9.33 -0.13
#